data_1ba603163f148dbff7e784c1b81839c0
#
_entry.id   1ba603163f148dbff7e784c1b81839c0
#
_cell.length_a   1.000
_cell.length_b   1.000
_cell.length_c   1.000
_cell.angle_alpha   90.00
_cell.angle_beta   90.00
_cell.angle_gamma   90.00
#
_symmetry.space_group_name_H-M   'P 1'
#
loop_
_entity.id
_entity.type
_entity.pdbx_description
1 polymer ?
#
loop_
_entity_poly.entity_id
_entity_poly.type
_entity_poly.pdbx_seq_one_letter_code
_entity_poly.pdbx_strand_id
1 'polypeptide(L)'
;AYTAKAVILVCADTTDCWVRSFDAHCIHEIDASIVTTYMMLAATEQGVGSLWVERFDPEIIREEFALPDHYIPEALLCLGYANPEAVKSPERYDTERKPLEETVWFESFDA
;
A
#
# COMPACT_ATOMS: atom_id res chain seq x y z
N ALA A 1 8.16 -5.69 -12.92
CA ALA A 1 7.47 -6.32 -11.80
C ALA A 1 6.08 -6.75 -12.26
N TYR A 2 5.77 -8.02 -12.17
CA TYR A 2 4.45 -8.58 -12.50
C TYR A 2 3.91 -8.22 -13.89
N THR A 3 4.79 -7.96 -14.86
CA THR A 3 4.43 -7.53 -16.22
C THR A 3 3.64 -6.21 -16.28
N ALA A 4 3.66 -5.43 -15.20
CA ALA A 4 2.99 -4.13 -15.14
C ALA A 4 3.59 -3.15 -16.17
N LYS A 5 2.74 -2.29 -16.74
CA LYS A 5 3.18 -1.27 -17.69
C LYS A 5 3.83 -0.07 -17.02
N ALA A 6 3.48 0.18 -15.77
CA ALA A 6 4.07 1.25 -14.98
C ALA A 6 4.17 0.82 -13.52
N VAL A 7 5.17 1.35 -12.82
CA VAL A 7 5.35 1.11 -11.39
C VAL A 7 5.59 2.47 -10.73
N ILE A 8 4.84 2.75 -9.68
CA ILE A 8 5.05 3.94 -8.85
C ILE A 8 5.78 3.49 -7.59
N LEU A 9 6.92 4.11 -7.32
CA LEU A 9 7.60 3.95 -6.04
C LEU A 9 7.09 5.02 -5.09
N VAL A 10 6.51 4.60 -3.98
CA VAL A 10 6.03 5.49 -2.93
C VAL A 10 7.11 5.56 -1.85
N CYS A 11 7.58 6.76 -1.58
CA CYS A 11 8.59 7.02 -0.56
C CYS A 11 8.06 7.97 0.50
N ALA A 12 8.60 7.85 1.70
CA ALA A 12 8.40 8.85 2.75
C ALA A 12 9.66 9.68 2.92
N ASP A 13 9.49 10.98 3.12
CA ASP A 13 10.56 11.90 3.50
C ASP A 13 10.58 12.01 5.02
N THR A 14 11.60 11.44 5.66
CA THR A 14 11.70 11.41 7.11
C THR A 14 12.09 12.75 7.73
N THR A 15 12.50 13.72 6.92
CA THR A 15 12.83 15.07 7.41
C THR A 15 11.59 15.94 7.57
N ASP A 16 10.47 15.55 6.96
CA ASP A 16 9.20 16.29 7.01
C ASP A 16 8.06 15.36 7.40
N CYS A 17 8.27 14.63 8.48
CA CYS A 17 7.32 13.65 9.00
C CYS A 17 6.76 14.13 10.32
N TRP A 18 5.43 14.01 10.50
CA TRP A 18 4.85 14.25 11.82
C TRP A 18 5.33 13.19 12.80
N VAL A 19 5.81 13.65 13.94
CA VAL A 19 6.35 12.79 15.00
C VAL A 19 5.47 12.93 16.24
N ARG A 20 5.00 11.77 16.73
CA ARG A 20 4.18 11.75 17.93
C ARG A 20 5.06 12.07 19.15
N SER A 21 4.61 13.04 19.97
CA SER A 21 5.41 13.55 21.09
C SER A 21 5.59 12.54 22.24
N PHE A 22 4.65 11.61 22.40
CA PHE A 22 4.68 10.65 23.50
C PHE A 22 5.80 9.62 23.39
N ASP A 23 6.15 9.20 22.19
CA ASP A 23 7.11 8.11 21.95
C ASP A 23 8.07 8.39 20.78
N ALA A 24 8.06 9.59 20.25
CA ALA A 24 8.88 10.02 19.12
C ALA A 24 8.65 9.15 17.85
N HIS A 25 7.47 8.53 17.72
CA HIS A 25 7.14 7.73 16.56
C HIS A 25 6.81 8.61 15.35
N CYS A 26 7.57 8.44 14.27
CA CYS A 26 7.28 9.09 12.99
C CYS A 26 6.26 8.24 12.21
N ILE A 27 5.15 8.84 11.80
CA ILE A 27 4.05 8.12 11.16
C ILE A 27 4.19 7.99 9.64
N HIS A 28 5.41 7.99 9.13
CA HIS A 28 5.67 7.98 7.69
C HIS A 28 4.99 6.81 6.94
N GLU A 29 4.93 5.64 7.55
CA GLU A 29 4.29 4.47 6.94
C GLU A 29 2.78 4.65 6.82
N ILE A 30 2.16 5.30 7.80
CA ILE A 30 0.73 5.58 7.78
C ILE A 30 0.41 6.55 6.65
N ASP A 31 1.16 7.65 6.55
CA ASP A 31 0.96 8.65 5.51
C ASP A 31 1.13 8.04 4.12
N ALA A 32 2.19 7.26 3.93
CA ALA A 32 2.47 6.59 2.67
C ALA A 32 1.36 5.59 2.29
N SER A 33 0.82 4.87 3.27
CA SER A 33 -0.26 3.91 3.07
C SER A 33 -1.56 4.59 2.65
N ILE A 34 -1.87 5.74 3.25
CA ILE A 34 -3.04 6.53 2.87
C ILE A 34 -2.93 6.98 1.41
N VAL A 35 -1.80 7.56 1.04
CA VAL A 35 -1.54 8.03 -0.34
C VAL A 35 -1.65 6.88 -1.33
N THR A 36 -1.03 5.74 -1.03
CA THR A 36 -1.06 4.56 -1.89
C THR A 36 -2.49 4.06 -2.09
N THR A 37 -3.28 4.02 -1.03
CA THR A 37 -4.69 3.61 -1.10
C THR A 37 -5.49 4.53 -2.01
N TYR A 38 -5.32 5.85 -1.87
CA TYR A 38 -6.00 6.81 -2.75
C TYR A 38 -5.58 6.65 -4.21
N MET A 39 -4.32 6.37 -4.48
CA MET A 39 -3.86 6.11 -5.85
C MET A 39 -4.52 4.86 -6.43
N MET A 40 -4.69 3.81 -5.63
CA MET A 40 -5.38 2.59 -6.07
C MET A 40 -6.84 2.87 -6.43
N LEU A 41 -7.53 3.67 -5.60
CA LEU A 41 -8.91 4.06 -5.86
C LEU A 41 -9.02 4.91 -7.13
N ALA A 42 -8.12 5.86 -7.31
CA ALA A 42 -8.07 6.71 -8.50
C ALA A 42 -7.83 5.88 -9.77
N ALA A 43 -6.92 4.91 -9.70
CA ALA A 43 -6.65 4.00 -10.80
C ALA A 43 -7.90 3.19 -11.17
N THR A 44 -8.58 2.65 -10.17
CA THR A 44 -9.82 1.89 -10.37
C THR A 44 -10.89 2.72 -11.07
N GLU A 45 -11.07 3.98 -10.67
CA GLU A 45 -12.02 4.88 -11.30
C GLU A 45 -11.74 5.10 -12.79
N GLN A 46 -10.47 5.05 -13.18
CA GLN A 46 -10.05 5.21 -14.57
C GLN A 46 -9.98 3.89 -15.34
N GLY A 47 -10.40 2.78 -14.74
CA GLY A 47 -10.33 1.46 -15.37
C GLY A 47 -8.94 0.85 -15.39
N VAL A 48 -8.03 1.34 -14.56
CA VAL A 48 -6.66 0.84 -14.45
C VAL A 48 -6.55 -0.09 -13.26
N GLY A 49 -6.00 -1.29 -13.48
CA GLY A 49 -5.70 -2.22 -12.41
C GLY A 49 -4.47 -1.81 -11.63
N SER A 50 -4.44 -2.13 -10.36
CA SER A 50 -3.30 -1.83 -9.50
C SER A 50 -2.97 -3.00 -8.57
N LEU A 51 -1.70 -3.09 -8.19
CA LEU A 51 -1.23 -4.08 -7.22
C LEU A 51 -0.23 -3.40 -6.28
N TRP A 52 -0.55 -3.40 -5.00
CA TRP A 52 0.35 -2.92 -3.97
C TRP A 52 1.34 -4.03 -3.61
N VAL A 53 2.64 -3.75 -3.75
CA VAL A 53 3.71 -4.71 -3.51
C VAL A 53 4.58 -4.22 -2.37
N GLU A 54 4.72 -5.08 -1.33
CA GLU A 54 5.67 -4.88 -0.23
C GLU A 54 6.86 -5.83 -0.31
N ARG A 55 6.78 -6.87 -1.13
CA ARG A 55 7.86 -7.84 -1.27
C ARG A 55 8.96 -7.32 -2.18
N PHE A 56 9.76 -6.44 -1.65
CA PHE A 56 10.95 -5.89 -2.32
C PHE A 56 12.07 -5.71 -1.29
N ASP A 57 13.30 -5.69 -1.77
CA ASP A 57 14.45 -5.36 -0.94
C ASP A 57 14.65 -3.84 -0.95
N PRO A 58 14.47 -3.15 0.19
CA PRO A 58 14.61 -1.70 0.26
C PRO A 58 15.99 -1.20 -0.18
N GLU A 59 17.05 -1.94 0.09
CA GLU A 59 18.40 -1.54 -0.26
C GLU A 59 18.61 -1.56 -1.79
N ILE A 60 18.06 -2.56 -2.46
CA ILE A 60 18.10 -2.64 -3.93
C ILE A 60 17.33 -1.46 -4.53
N ILE A 61 16.17 -1.15 -3.98
CA ILE A 61 15.36 0.01 -4.43
C ILE A 61 16.13 1.31 -4.24
N ARG A 62 16.80 1.48 -3.10
CA ARG A 62 17.61 2.66 -2.84
C ARG A 62 18.72 2.85 -3.87
N GLU A 63 19.40 1.78 -4.22
CA GLU A 63 20.47 1.82 -5.21
C GLU A 63 19.95 2.10 -6.62
N GLU A 64 18.91 1.39 -7.04
CA GLU A 64 18.35 1.51 -8.39
C GLU A 64 17.77 2.90 -8.67
N PHE A 65 17.15 3.53 -7.67
CA PHE A 65 16.54 4.85 -7.81
C PHE A 65 17.44 5.98 -7.29
N ALA A 66 18.63 5.64 -6.78
CA ALA A 66 19.55 6.61 -6.18
C ALA A 66 18.85 7.49 -5.13
N LEU A 67 18.12 6.87 -4.23
CA LEU A 67 17.34 7.59 -3.21
C LEU A 67 18.26 8.28 -2.21
N PRO A 68 17.97 9.55 -1.85
CA PRO A 68 18.62 10.20 -0.71
C PRO A 68 18.34 9.42 0.58
N ASP A 69 19.27 9.53 1.56
CA ASP A 69 19.18 8.77 2.81
C ASP A 69 17.91 9.04 3.61
N HIS A 70 17.34 10.22 3.49
CA HIS A 70 16.15 10.62 4.23
C HIS A 70 14.82 10.17 3.56
N TYR A 71 14.90 9.55 2.38
CA TYR A 71 13.74 8.90 1.77
C TYR A 71 13.71 7.43 2.11
N ILE A 72 12.55 6.94 2.53
CA ILE A 72 12.33 5.52 2.82
C ILE A 72 11.37 4.96 1.76
N PRO A 73 11.76 3.90 1.03
CA PRO A 73 10.81 3.23 0.13
C PRO A 73 9.73 2.52 0.95
N GLU A 74 8.47 2.87 0.70
CA GLU A 74 7.33 2.38 1.47
C GLU A 74 6.51 1.34 0.73
N ALA A 75 6.33 1.52 -0.58
CA ALA A 75 5.53 0.62 -1.38
C ALA A 75 5.90 0.74 -2.86
N LEU A 76 5.68 -0.33 -3.59
CA LEU A 76 5.61 -0.31 -5.04
C LEU A 76 4.15 -0.47 -5.45
N LEU A 77 3.65 0.42 -6.28
CA LEU A 77 2.31 0.31 -6.83
C LEU A 77 2.44 0.00 -8.33
N CYS A 78 2.13 -1.24 -8.69
CA CYS A 78 2.14 -1.69 -10.07
C CYS A 78 0.82 -1.34 -10.74
N LEU A 79 0.87 -0.76 -11.93
CA LEU A 79 -0.30 -0.32 -12.68
C LEU A 79 -0.37 -1.02 -14.05
N GLY A 80 -1.56 -1.38 -14.46
CA GLY A 80 -1.79 -2.01 -15.75
C GLY A 80 -3.25 -2.31 -15.96
N TYR A 81 -3.55 -2.89 -17.11
CA TYR A 81 -4.91 -3.33 -17.40
C TYR A 81 -5.06 -4.79 -17.01
N ALA A 82 -6.14 -5.11 -16.31
CA ALA A 82 -6.41 -6.47 -15.85
C ALA A 82 -6.61 -7.41 -17.04
N ASN A 83 -6.04 -8.62 -16.92
CA ASN A 83 -6.37 -9.71 -17.83
C ASN A 83 -7.69 -10.33 -17.35
N PRO A 84 -8.78 -10.24 -18.14
CA PRO A 84 -10.08 -10.76 -17.71
C PRO A 84 -10.08 -12.23 -17.34
N GLU A 85 -9.20 -13.03 -17.95
CA GLU A 85 -9.09 -14.46 -17.66
C GLU A 85 -8.41 -14.76 -16.33
N ALA A 86 -7.62 -13.81 -15.81
CA ALA A 86 -6.88 -13.97 -14.56
C ALA A 86 -7.57 -13.29 -13.36
N VAL A 87 -8.64 -12.54 -13.59
CA VAL A 87 -9.37 -11.85 -12.52
C VAL A 87 -10.15 -12.87 -11.70
N LYS A 88 -9.92 -12.88 -10.39
CA LYS A 88 -10.66 -13.75 -9.47
C LYS A 88 -12.10 -13.31 -9.32
N SER A 89 -12.99 -14.28 -9.09
CA SER A 89 -14.41 -14.00 -8.85
C SER A 89 -14.62 -13.13 -7.60
N PRO A 90 -15.56 -12.16 -7.66
CA PRO A 90 -15.96 -11.40 -6.46
C PRO A 90 -16.48 -12.27 -5.31
N GLU A 91 -16.96 -13.47 -5.59
CA GLU A 91 -17.45 -14.42 -4.58
C GLU A 91 -16.38 -14.79 -3.55
N ARG A 92 -15.11 -14.62 -3.87
CA ARG A 92 -14.02 -14.84 -2.92
C ARG A 92 -14.12 -13.96 -1.67
N TYR A 93 -14.81 -12.82 -1.77
CA TYR A 93 -14.98 -11.93 -0.62
C TYR A 93 -15.82 -12.58 0.48
N ASP A 94 -16.69 -13.50 0.13
CA ASP A 94 -17.53 -14.21 1.10
C ASP A 94 -16.77 -15.35 1.79
N THR A 95 -15.77 -15.92 1.13
CA THR A 95 -15.05 -17.10 1.60
C THR A 95 -13.64 -16.80 2.11
N GLU A 96 -12.99 -15.77 1.58
CA GLU A 96 -11.59 -15.43 1.90
C GLU A 96 -11.46 -14.26 2.89
N ARG A 97 -12.54 -13.52 3.14
CA ARG A 97 -12.57 -12.45 4.15
C ARG A 97 -13.06 -12.96 5.49
N LYS A 98 -12.45 -12.43 6.54
CA LYS A 98 -12.97 -12.66 7.89
C LYS A 98 -14.34 -12.01 8.03
N PRO A 99 -15.27 -12.64 8.77
CA PRO A 99 -16.52 -11.99 9.13
C PRO A 99 -16.27 -10.69 9.91
N LEU A 100 -17.19 -9.74 9.77
CA LEU A 100 -17.04 -8.43 10.41
C LEU A 100 -16.85 -8.52 11.93
N GLU A 101 -17.57 -9.43 12.56
CA GLU A 101 -17.55 -9.66 14.02
C GLU A 101 -16.20 -10.16 14.54
N GLU A 102 -15.33 -10.66 13.67
CA GLU A 102 -13.96 -11.05 14.03
C GLU A 102 -12.97 -9.87 14.01
N THR A 103 -13.38 -8.74 13.45
CA THR A 103 -12.50 -7.60 13.22
C THR A 103 -13.03 -6.30 13.80
N VAL A 104 -14.29 -6.27 14.23
CA VAL A 104 -14.92 -5.08 14.80
C VAL A 104 -15.56 -5.43 16.14
N TRP A 105 -15.25 -4.64 17.16
CA TRP A 105 -15.80 -4.73 18.48
C TRP A 105 -16.48 -3.41 18.82
N PHE A 106 -17.60 -3.50 19.54
CA PHE A 106 -18.32 -2.31 19.98
C PHE A 106 -17.99 -2.02 21.44
N GLU A 107 -17.52 -0.82 21.71
CA GLU A 107 -17.14 -0.29 23.02
C GLU A 107 -15.91 -0.96 23.65
N SER A 108 -15.88 -2.29 23.73
CA SER A 108 -14.75 -3.02 24.29
C SER A 108 -14.58 -4.39 23.62
N PHE A 109 -13.41 -4.99 23.80
CA PHE A 109 -13.13 -6.34 23.28
C PHE A 109 -13.94 -7.44 23.99
N ASP A 110 -14.45 -7.17 25.17
CA ASP A 110 -15.19 -8.12 25.99
C ASP A 110 -16.70 -8.07 25.75
N ALA A 111 -17.14 -7.13 24.94
CA ALA A 111 -18.56 -6.92 24.67
C ALA A 111 -19.14 -7.94 23.70
#